data_196578b536770071621a712d92eb534b
#
_entry.id   196578b536770071621a712d92eb534b
#
_cell.length_a   1.000
_cell.length_b   1.000
_cell.length_c   1.000
_cell.angle_alpha   90.00
_cell.angle_beta   90.00
_cell.angle_gamma   90.00
#
_symmetry.space_group_name_H-M   'P 1'
#
loop_
_entity.id
_entity.type
_entity.pdbx_description
1 polymer ?
#
loop_
_entity_poly.entity_id
_entity_poly.type
_entity_poly.pdbx_seq_one_letter_code
_entity_poly.pdbx_strand_id
1 'polypeptide(L)'
;MSQRRVQIVILCEDKQQEVFAIHFLQKRGFTLDRNFRTEICPKGAGEQFVREKYAQEVVEYRRQRNKRSGMLIVLIDADKKTVEERLKQLDDALIENAQELRQPHEKIAIFVPKRNIETWIYYLQGTNVDEQAEKPYPKFDKNESICKPYVEQLVNQCYQGNLDENAPPSLKAACGELQRILPLIG
;
A
#
# COMPACT_ATOMS: atom_id res chain seq x y z
N MET A 1 -3.34 22.61 -19.29
CA MET A 1 -2.83 21.22 -19.35
C MET A 1 -3.92 20.28 -18.87
N SER A 2 -4.31 19.35 -19.69
CA SER A 2 -5.27 18.32 -19.29
C SER A 2 -4.62 17.44 -18.24
N GLN A 3 -5.11 17.50 -16.99
CA GLN A 3 -4.71 16.52 -15.97
C GLN A 3 -5.08 15.14 -16.51
N ARG A 4 -4.08 14.30 -16.77
CA ARG A 4 -4.32 12.91 -17.13
C ARG A 4 -5.08 12.25 -15.99
N ARG A 5 -6.32 11.85 -16.27
CA ARG A 5 -7.13 11.13 -15.29
C ARG A 5 -6.51 9.75 -15.06
N VAL A 6 -5.85 9.58 -13.94
CA VAL A 6 -5.28 8.31 -13.53
C VAL A 6 -6.37 7.52 -12.81
N GLN A 7 -6.63 6.32 -13.28
CA GLN A 7 -7.52 5.41 -12.55
C GLN A 7 -6.73 4.76 -11.42
N ILE A 8 -7.10 5.06 -10.18
CA ILE A 8 -6.43 4.52 -8.99
C ILE A 8 -7.32 3.46 -8.35
N VAL A 9 -6.75 2.29 -8.13
CA VAL A 9 -7.38 1.21 -7.37
C VAL A 9 -6.53 0.94 -6.13
N ILE A 10 -7.19 0.94 -4.98
CA ILE A 10 -6.58 0.53 -3.71
C ILE A 10 -7.17 -0.82 -3.31
N LEU A 11 -6.32 -1.82 -3.13
CA LEU A 11 -6.67 -3.13 -2.60
C LEU A 11 -6.09 -3.25 -1.20
N CYS A 12 -6.92 -3.42 -0.19
CA CYS A 12 -6.49 -3.40 1.21
C CYS A 12 -7.34 -4.29 2.12
N GLU A 13 -6.84 -4.54 3.31
CA GLU A 13 -7.45 -5.45 4.28
C GLU A 13 -8.57 -4.81 5.10
N ASP A 14 -8.37 -3.55 5.52
CA ASP A 14 -9.26 -2.91 6.50
C ASP A 14 -9.33 -1.39 6.32
N LYS A 15 -10.16 -0.77 7.14
CA LYS A 15 -10.41 0.67 7.11
C LYS A 15 -9.15 1.48 7.44
N GLN A 16 -8.29 1.00 8.32
CA GLN A 16 -7.07 1.72 8.68
C GLN A 16 -6.12 1.83 7.48
N GLN A 17 -5.93 0.74 6.76
CA GLN A 17 -5.14 0.74 5.54
C GLN A 17 -5.74 1.64 4.47
N GLU A 18 -7.06 1.61 4.31
CA GLU A 18 -7.77 2.47 3.36
C GLU A 18 -7.54 3.96 3.66
N VAL A 19 -7.78 4.37 4.90
CA VAL A 19 -7.60 5.78 5.32
C VAL A 19 -6.16 6.23 5.13
N PHE A 20 -5.21 5.39 5.51
CA PHE A 20 -3.78 5.66 5.34
C PHE A 20 -3.43 5.89 3.87
N ALA A 21 -3.81 4.98 3.00
CA ALA A 21 -3.49 5.04 1.57
C ALA A 21 -4.16 6.23 0.87
N ILE A 22 -5.44 6.46 1.13
CA ILE A 22 -6.18 7.58 0.54
C ILE A 22 -5.53 8.90 0.93
N HIS A 23 -5.25 9.09 2.22
CA HIS A 23 -4.67 10.34 2.69
C HIS A 23 -3.26 10.56 2.13
N PHE A 24 -2.46 9.49 2.05
CA PHE A 24 -1.14 9.53 1.45
C PHE A 24 -1.21 10.01 -0.01
N LEU A 25 -2.08 9.42 -0.81
CA LEU A 25 -2.24 9.77 -2.21
C LEU A 25 -2.71 11.21 -2.39
N GLN A 26 -3.68 11.65 -1.60
CA GLN A 26 -4.18 13.02 -1.65
C GLN A 26 -3.07 14.03 -1.31
N LYS A 27 -2.29 13.77 -0.29
CA LYS A 27 -1.16 14.64 0.10
C LYS A 27 -0.02 14.62 -0.90
N ARG A 28 0.12 13.54 -1.66
CA ARG A 28 1.06 13.45 -2.77
C ARG A 28 0.58 14.20 -4.03
N GLY A 29 -0.65 14.69 -4.04
CA GLY A 29 -1.21 15.50 -5.12
C GLY A 29 -2.14 14.76 -6.07
N PHE A 30 -2.53 13.52 -5.74
CA PHE A 30 -3.52 12.80 -6.54
C PHE A 30 -4.94 13.27 -6.20
N THR A 31 -5.73 13.51 -7.24
CA THR A 31 -7.16 13.79 -7.09
C THR A 31 -7.93 12.49 -7.17
N LEU A 32 -8.58 12.12 -6.07
CA LEU A 32 -9.40 10.93 -6.00
C LEU A 32 -10.83 11.28 -6.44
N ASP A 33 -11.10 11.11 -7.70
CA ASP A 33 -12.39 11.42 -8.33
C ASP A 33 -13.17 10.14 -8.70
N ARG A 34 -14.03 10.23 -9.69
CA ARG A 34 -14.86 9.11 -10.18
C ARG A 34 -14.07 7.86 -10.63
N ASN A 35 -12.78 8.03 -10.87
CA ASN A 35 -11.93 6.94 -11.34
C ASN A 35 -11.21 6.22 -10.20
N PHE A 36 -11.47 6.63 -8.97
CA PHE A 36 -10.93 6.02 -7.76
C PHE A 36 -11.84 4.89 -7.27
N ARG A 37 -11.24 3.77 -6.91
CA ARG A 37 -11.96 2.61 -6.38
C ARG A 37 -11.14 1.97 -5.27
N THR A 38 -11.81 1.60 -4.18
CA THR A 38 -11.23 0.79 -3.11
C THR A 38 -11.87 -0.58 -3.08
N GLU A 39 -11.03 -1.62 -3.08
CA GLU A 39 -11.42 -2.99 -2.77
C GLU A 39 -10.93 -3.30 -1.36
N ILE A 40 -11.86 -3.43 -0.44
CA ILE A 40 -11.61 -3.64 0.98
C ILE A 40 -12.34 -4.88 1.47
N CYS A 41 -11.69 -5.66 2.34
CA CYS A 41 -12.32 -6.85 2.90
C CYS A 41 -13.55 -6.45 3.74
N PRO A 42 -14.76 -6.97 3.42
CA PRO A 42 -15.96 -6.61 4.17
C PRO A 42 -15.95 -7.17 5.59
N LYS A 43 -15.48 -8.40 5.77
CA LYS A 43 -15.37 -9.09 7.08
C LYS A 43 -14.39 -10.25 6.98
N GLY A 44 -13.74 -10.59 8.09
CA GLY A 44 -12.93 -11.79 8.23
C GLY A 44 -11.44 -11.56 7.97
N ALA A 45 -10.77 -12.54 7.38
CA ALA A 45 -9.34 -12.51 7.14
C ALA A 45 -8.96 -11.56 6.00
N GLY A 46 -8.58 -10.33 6.34
CA GLY A 46 -8.24 -9.29 5.39
C GLY A 46 -7.09 -9.69 4.48
N GLU A 47 -6.05 -10.32 5.02
CA GLU A 47 -4.90 -10.73 4.22
C GLU A 47 -5.26 -11.80 3.18
N GLN A 48 -6.16 -12.72 3.51
CA GLN A 48 -6.66 -13.70 2.54
C GLN A 48 -7.44 -13.02 1.42
N PHE A 49 -8.30 -12.07 1.76
CA PHE A 49 -9.04 -11.28 0.77
C PHE A 49 -8.09 -10.60 -0.22
N VAL A 50 -7.06 -9.92 0.28
CA VAL A 50 -6.08 -9.23 -0.58
C VAL A 50 -5.35 -10.22 -1.47
N ARG A 51 -4.88 -11.35 -0.93
CA ARG A 51 -4.20 -12.38 -1.72
C ARG A 51 -5.08 -12.95 -2.85
N GLU A 52 -6.34 -13.22 -2.54
CA GLU A 52 -7.29 -13.77 -3.52
C GLU A 52 -7.68 -12.76 -4.60
N LYS A 53 -7.78 -11.47 -4.25
CA LYS A 53 -8.14 -10.40 -5.19
C LYS A 53 -6.97 -9.88 -6.02
N TYR A 54 -5.75 -10.05 -5.54
CA TYR A 54 -4.57 -9.46 -6.16
C TYR A 54 -4.41 -9.81 -7.64
N ALA A 55 -4.46 -11.09 -7.99
CA ALA A 55 -4.31 -11.52 -9.37
C ALA A 55 -5.38 -10.93 -10.28
N GLN A 56 -6.63 -10.87 -9.83
CA GLN A 56 -7.74 -10.27 -10.59
C GLN A 56 -7.50 -8.79 -10.85
N GLU A 57 -7.02 -8.05 -9.83
CA GLU A 57 -6.73 -6.61 -9.97
C GLU A 57 -5.53 -6.35 -10.88
N VAL A 58 -4.54 -7.21 -10.86
CA VAL A 58 -3.40 -7.14 -11.81
C VAL A 58 -3.87 -7.38 -13.23
N VAL A 59 -4.72 -8.39 -13.46
CA VAL A 59 -5.31 -8.66 -14.79
C VAL A 59 -6.07 -7.45 -15.29
N GLU A 60 -6.91 -6.86 -14.45
CA GLU A 60 -7.69 -5.67 -14.82
C GLU A 60 -6.78 -4.45 -15.09
N TYR A 61 -5.77 -4.22 -14.25
CA TYR A 61 -4.76 -3.21 -14.48
C TYR A 61 -4.10 -3.36 -15.86
N ARG A 62 -3.66 -4.57 -16.19
CA ARG A 62 -2.99 -4.87 -17.48
C ARG A 62 -3.92 -4.71 -18.66
N ARG A 63 -5.19 -5.07 -18.52
CA ARG A 63 -6.22 -4.87 -19.55
C ARG A 63 -6.45 -3.40 -19.86
N GLN A 64 -6.40 -2.54 -18.84
CA GLN A 64 -6.68 -1.11 -18.97
C GLN A 64 -5.46 -0.26 -19.33
N ARG A 65 -4.24 -0.78 -19.15
CA ARG A 65 -2.99 0.00 -19.29
C ARG A 65 -2.83 0.72 -20.65
N ASN A 66 -3.35 0.14 -21.71
CA ASN A 66 -3.27 0.73 -23.05
C ASN A 66 -4.39 1.75 -23.34
N LYS A 67 -5.43 1.75 -22.52
CA LYS A 67 -6.60 2.60 -22.71
C LYS A 67 -6.60 3.80 -21.76
N ARG A 68 -6.08 3.64 -20.57
CA ARG A 68 -6.05 4.65 -19.51
C ARG A 68 -4.78 4.53 -18.69
N SER A 69 -4.28 5.68 -18.23
CA SER A 69 -3.26 5.64 -17.20
C SER A 69 -3.88 5.09 -15.92
N GLY A 70 -3.31 4.03 -15.36
CA GLY A 70 -3.80 3.38 -14.15
C GLY A 70 -2.71 3.17 -13.12
N MET A 71 -3.12 3.00 -11.88
CA MET A 71 -2.24 2.67 -10.76
C MET A 71 -2.96 1.70 -9.81
N LEU A 72 -2.28 0.66 -9.41
CA LEU A 72 -2.77 -0.30 -8.40
C LEU A 72 -1.91 -0.18 -7.15
N ILE A 73 -2.55 0.15 -6.04
CA ILE A 73 -1.93 0.22 -4.71
C ILE A 73 -2.45 -0.95 -3.88
N VAL A 74 -1.54 -1.79 -3.43
CA VAL A 74 -1.87 -2.97 -2.61
C VAL A 74 -1.29 -2.79 -1.21
N LEU A 75 -2.11 -2.95 -0.18
CA LEU A 75 -1.68 -2.98 1.21
C LEU A 75 -2.06 -4.33 1.81
N ILE A 76 -1.09 -4.99 2.41
CA ILE A 76 -1.28 -6.28 3.05
C ILE A 76 -0.32 -6.40 4.24
N ASP A 77 -0.86 -6.65 5.41
CA ASP A 77 -0.03 -6.84 6.61
C ASP A 77 0.74 -8.16 6.52
N ALA A 78 1.98 -8.13 6.97
CA ALA A 78 2.79 -9.36 7.00
C ALA A 78 2.37 -10.30 8.14
N ASP A 79 1.76 -9.77 9.18
CA ASP A 79 1.43 -10.51 10.40
C ASP A 79 2.67 -11.17 11.00
N LYS A 80 2.68 -12.48 11.14
CA LYS A 80 3.83 -13.26 11.64
C LYS A 80 4.87 -13.57 10.57
N LYS A 81 4.55 -13.31 9.30
CA LYS A 81 5.44 -13.59 8.18
C LYS A 81 6.46 -12.46 7.98
N THR A 82 7.47 -12.71 7.18
CA THR A 82 8.34 -11.64 6.69
C THR A 82 7.67 -10.90 5.53
N VAL A 83 8.20 -9.73 5.22
CA VAL A 83 7.77 -8.97 4.03
C VAL A 83 7.98 -9.82 2.76
N GLU A 84 9.12 -10.48 2.67
CA GLU A 84 9.50 -11.33 1.53
C GLU A 84 8.56 -12.52 1.37
N GLU A 85 8.19 -13.17 2.46
CA GLU A 85 7.22 -14.27 2.43
C GLU A 85 5.85 -13.80 1.93
N ARG A 86 5.42 -12.63 2.34
CA ARG A 86 4.14 -12.07 1.91
C ARG A 86 4.18 -11.68 0.42
N LEU A 87 5.26 -11.06 -0.02
CA LEU A 87 5.47 -10.75 -1.44
C LEU A 87 5.48 -12.03 -2.29
N LYS A 88 6.14 -13.09 -1.80
CA LYS A 88 6.14 -14.39 -2.48
C LYS A 88 4.74 -14.96 -2.62
N GLN A 89 3.89 -14.86 -1.61
CA GLN A 89 2.50 -15.31 -1.71
C GLN A 89 1.72 -14.56 -2.80
N LEU A 90 1.99 -13.27 -2.99
CA LEU A 90 1.38 -12.50 -4.07
C LEU A 90 1.92 -12.92 -5.44
N ASP A 91 3.22 -13.19 -5.54
CA ASP A 91 3.81 -13.73 -6.76
C ASP A 91 3.21 -15.10 -7.11
N ASP A 92 3.08 -15.99 -6.13
CA ASP A 92 2.46 -17.30 -6.31
C ASP A 92 1.01 -17.18 -6.81
N ALA A 93 0.26 -16.19 -6.28
CA ALA A 93 -1.11 -15.93 -6.75
C ALA A 93 -1.16 -15.52 -8.23
N LEU A 94 -0.17 -14.77 -8.71
CA LEU A 94 -0.07 -14.44 -10.15
C LEU A 94 0.21 -15.68 -10.97
N ILE A 95 1.16 -16.52 -10.55
CA ILE A 95 1.53 -17.75 -11.24
C ILE A 95 0.32 -18.70 -11.33
N GLU A 96 -0.40 -18.89 -10.23
CA GLU A 96 -1.61 -19.72 -10.17
C GLU A 96 -2.71 -19.25 -11.12
N ASN A 97 -2.74 -17.96 -11.43
CA ASN A 97 -3.68 -17.36 -12.36
C ASN A 97 -3.10 -17.15 -13.77
N ALA A 98 -2.03 -17.86 -14.10
CA ALA A 98 -1.35 -17.79 -15.40
C ALA A 98 -0.93 -16.36 -15.79
N GLN A 99 -0.55 -15.57 -14.80
CA GLN A 99 -0.05 -14.20 -14.99
C GLN A 99 1.46 -14.14 -14.82
N GLU A 100 2.08 -13.25 -15.59
CA GLU A 100 3.50 -12.92 -15.37
C GLU A 100 3.66 -12.20 -14.01
N LEU A 101 4.84 -12.33 -13.42
CA LEU A 101 5.19 -11.58 -12.22
C LEU A 101 5.12 -10.08 -12.48
N ARG A 102 4.93 -9.30 -11.43
CA ARG A 102 4.94 -7.85 -11.49
C ARG A 102 6.26 -7.34 -12.07
N GLN A 103 6.17 -6.42 -13.02
CA GLN A 103 7.32 -5.83 -13.70
C GLN A 103 7.69 -4.45 -13.12
N PRO A 104 8.98 -4.07 -13.13
CA PRO A 104 9.41 -2.77 -12.59
C PRO A 104 8.74 -1.55 -13.22
N HIS A 105 8.34 -1.64 -14.49
CA HIS A 105 7.68 -0.54 -15.22
C HIS A 105 6.17 -0.47 -14.97
N GLU A 106 5.61 -1.45 -14.29
CA GLU A 106 4.18 -1.45 -13.96
C GLU A 106 3.91 -0.55 -12.74
N LYS A 107 2.86 0.24 -12.81
CA LYS A 107 2.42 1.13 -11.72
C LYS A 107 1.62 0.35 -10.69
N ILE A 108 2.19 -0.73 -10.23
CA ILE A 108 1.65 -1.60 -9.19
C ILE A 108 2.59 -1.49 -7.99
N ALA A 109 2.15 -0.85 -6.92
CA ALA A 109 2.90 -0.69 -5.70
C ALA A 109 2.33 -1.59 -4.60
N ILE A 110 3.18 -2.32 -3.91
CA ILE A 110 2.80 -3.21 -2.83
C ILE A 110 3.45 -2.73 -1.54
N PHE A 111 2.63 -2.43 -0.55
CA PHE A 111 3.06 -2.01 0.79
C PHE A 111 2.75 -3.12 1.78
N VAL A 112 3.79 -3.62 2.43
CA VAL A 112 3.69 -4.74 3.36
C VAL A 112 4.17 -4.31 4.75
N PRO A 113 3.28 -3.73 5.57
CA PRO A 113 3.62 -3.45 6.96
C PRO A 113 4.01 -4.73 7.69
N LYS A 114 5.18 -4.74 8.31
CA LYS A 114 5.58 -5.87 9.15
C LYS A 114 4.73 -5.85 10.42
N ARG A 115 4.16 -6.96 10.78
CA ARG A 115 3.08 -7.13 11.74
C ARG A 115 1.78 -6.52 11.21
N ASN A 116 1.56 -5.22 11.39
CA ASN A 116 0.36 -4.53 10.92
C ASN A 116 0.67 -3.06 10.62
N ILE A 117 -0.27 -2.38 9.96
CA ILE A 117 -0.08 -0.97 9.61
C ILE A 117 0.00 -0.06 10.83
N GLU A 118 -0.58 -0.47 11.94
CA GLU A 118 -0.51 0.28 13.19
C GLU A 118 0.94 0.44 13.67
N THR A 119 1.82 -0.51 13.37
CA THR A 119 3.26 -0.39 13.66
C THR A 119 3.84 0.87 13.03
N TRP A 120 3.49 1.18 11.77
CA TRP A 120 3.93 2.40 11.11
C TRP A 120 3.34 3.65 11.76
N ILE A 121 2.06 3.60 12.12
CA ILE A 121 1.37 4.75 12.73
C ILE A 121 1.99 5.07 14.09
N TYR A 122 2.23 4.07 14.94
CA TYR A 122 2.89 4.27 16.25
C TYR A 122 4.31 4.83 16.08
N TYR A 123 5.06 4.33 15.11
CA TYR A 123 6.37 4.90 14.78
C TYR A 123 6.27 6.39 14.41
N LEU A 124 5.34 6.74 13.54
CA LEU A 124 5.14 8.12 13.09
C LEU A 124 4.68 9.04 14.23
N GLN A 125 4.04 8.49 15.24
CA GLN A 125 3.67 9.21 16.48
C GLN A 125 4.84 9.40 17.45
N GLY A 126 6.02 8.87 17.13
CA GLY A 126 7.22 8.97 17.95
C GLY A 126 7.46 7.80 18.89
N THR A 127 6.67 6.74 18.81
CA THR A 127 6.88 5.52 19.60
C THR A 127 8.04 4.72 19.01
N ASN A 128 8.91 4.21 19.89
CA ASN A 128 9.92 3.25 19.47
C ASN A 128 9.25 1.89 19.22
N VAL A 129 9.21 1.46 17.97
CA VAL A 129 8.49 0.25 17.55
C VAL A 129 9.43 -0.90 17.26
N ASP A 130 8.95 -2.11 17.45
CA ASP A 130 9.64 -3.36 17.16
C ASP A 130 8.82 -4.19 16.16
N GLU A 131 9.31 -4.32 14.93
CA GLU A 131 8.69 -5.14 13.89
C GLU A 131 8.75 -6.64 14.19
N GLN A 132 9.57 -7.06 15.16
CA GLN A 132 9.70 -8.46 15.59
C GLN A 132 8.88 -8.77 16.85
N ALA A 133 8.10 -7.83 17.36
CA ALA A 133 7.26 -8.03 18.52
C ALA A 133 6.32 -9.24 18.37
N GLU A 134 6.12 -10.00 19.44
CA GLU A 134 5.24 -11.18 19.42
C GLU A 134 3.79 -10.82 19.11
N LYS A 135 3.33 -9.67 19.62
CA LYS A 135 1.97 -9.18 19.44
C LYS A 135 1.95 -7.97 18.48
N PRO A 136 0.93 -7.86 17.63
CA PRO A 136 0.75 -6.67 16.82
C PRO A 136 0.42 -5.46 17.71
N TYR A 137 0.74 -4.25 17.23
CA TYR A 137 0.34 -3.03 17.92
C TYR A 137 -1.19 -2.88 17.91
N PRO A 138 -1.78 -2.28 18.97
CA PRO A 138 -3.23 -2.15 19.07
C PRO A 138 -3.83 -1.34 17.92
N LYS A 139 -4.99 -1.76 17.45
CA LYS A 139 -5.74 -1.06 16.41
C LYS A 139 -6.37 0.23 16.94
N PHE A 140 -6.54 1.20 16.04
CA PHE A 140 -7.25 2.45 16.32
C PHE A 140 -8.73 2.33 15.94
N ASP A 141 -9.41 1.32 16.44
CA ASP A 141 -10.81 1.03 16.10
C ASP A 141 -11.72 2.25 16.30
N LYS A 142 -12.51 2.58 15.28
CA LYS A 142 -13.40 3.75 15.21
C LYS A 142 -12.65 5.11 15.27
N ASN A 143 -11.32 5.11 15.16
CA ASN A 143 -10.50 6.31 15.17
C ASN A 143 -9.38 6.24 14.11
N GLU A 144 -9.67 5.65 12.97
CA GLU A 144 -8.70 5.39 11.90
C GLU A 144 -8.12 6.68 11.32
N SER A 145 -8.86 7.78 11.41
CA SER A 145 -8.40 9.10 10.93
C SER A 145 -7.26 9.71 11.75
N ILE A 146 -6.94 9.14 12.92
CA ILE A 146 -5.83 9.60 13.76
C ILE A 146 -4.49 9.58 13.03
N CYS A 147 -4.35 8.71 12.03
CA CYS A 147 -3.11 8.60 11.24
C CYS A 147 -2.85 9.79 10.32
N LYS A 148 -3.86 10.58 9.96
CA LYS A 148 -3.78 11.60 8.90
C LYS A 148 -2.64 12.62 9.07
N PRO A 149 -2.44 13.27 10.23
CA PRO A 149 -1.34 14.22 10.40
C PRO A 149 0.04 13.58 10.22
N TYR A 150 0.17 12.34 10.65
CA TYR A 150 1.42 11.58 10.59
C TYR A 150 1.71 11.08 9.18
N VAL A 151 0.67 10.70 8.44
CA VAL A 151 0.78 10.33 7.03
C VAL A 151 1.26 11.53 6.19
N GLU A 152 0.77 12.72 6.48
CA GLU A 152 1.23 13.95 5.83
C GLU A 152 2.73 14.19 6.02
N GLN A 153 3.24 13.96 7.22
CA GLN A 153 4.67 14.00 7.53
C GLN A 153 5.44 12.96 6.72
N LEU A 154 4.93 11.73 6.66
CA LEU A 154 5.55 10.62 5.94
C LEU A 154 5.66 10.91 4.43
N VAL A 155 4.65 11.52 3.82
CA VAL A 155 4.69 11.89 2.41
C VAL A 155 5.93 12.73 2.09
N ASN A 156 6.20 13.74 2.90
CA ASN A 156 7.37 14.60 2.73
C ASN A 156 8.68 13.84 2.93
N GLN A 157 8.75 13.01 3.95
CA GLN A 157 9.95 12.21 4.26
C GLN A 157 10.25 11.18 3.16
N CYS A 158 9.25 10.46 2.67
CA CYS A 158 9.42 9.52 1.56
C CYS A 158 9.85 10.22 0.26
N TYR A 159 9.26 11.38 -0.03
CA TYR A 159 9.56 12.13 -1.26
C TYR A 159 11.00 12.67 -1.28
N GLN A 160 11.46 13.19 -0.15
CA GLN A 160 12.80 13.78 -0.02
C GLN A 160 13.90 12.75 0.25
N GLY A 161 13.54 11.49 0.46
CA GLY A 161 14.50 10.46 0.87
C GLY A 161 15.06 10.67 2.29
N ASN A 162 14.35 11.43 3.12
CA ASN A 162 14.77 11.83 4.46
C ASN A 162 14.13 10.98 5.57
N LEU A 163 13.71 9.76 5.24
CA LEU A 163 13.21 8.85 6.26
C LEU A 163 14.34 8.52 7.24
N ASP A 164 14.03 8.59 8.55
CA ASP A 164 15.01 8.33 9.61
C ASP A 164 15.67 6.95 9.44
N GLU A 165 16.97 6.86 9.74
CA GLU A 165 17.71 5.59 9.71
C GLU A 165 17.07 4.52 10.59
N ASN A 166 16.43 4.92 11.69
CA ASN A 166 15.73 4.04 12.63
C ASN A 166 14.29 3.70 12.22
N ALA A 167 13.84 4.18 11.07
CA ALA A 167 12.50 3.84 10.58
C ALA A 167 12.35 2.33 10.38
N PRO A 168 11.15 1.78 10.63
CA PRO A 168 10.93 0.36 10.40
C PRO A 168 11.34 -0.07 9.00
N PRO A 169 12.09 -1.18 8.84
CA PRO A 169 12.53 -1.65 7.52
C PRO A 169 11.39 -1.82 6.51
N SER A 170 10.22 -2.28 6.95
CA SER A 170 9.05 -2.40 6.07
C SER A 170 8.53 -1.05 5.59
N LEU A 171 8.63 0.00 6.39
CA LEU A 171 8.27 1.36 5.99
C LEU A 171 9.27 1.93 4.99
N LYS A 172 10.56 1.66 5.17
CA LYS A 172 11.60 2.02 4.19
C LYS A 172 11.35 1.37 2.84
N ALA A 173 10.99 0.08 2.85
CA ALA A 173 10.64 -0.66 1.64
C ALA A 173 9.42 -0.04 0.94
N ALA A 174 8.40 0.37 1.71
CA ALA A 174 7.21 1.04 1.16
C ALA A 174 7.56 2.38 0.51
N CYS A 175 8.42 3.19 1.13
CA CYS A 175 8.92 4.43 0.51
C CYS A 175 9.66 4.14 -0.80
N GLY A 176 10.44 3.06 -0.87
CA GLY A 176 11.11 2.61 -2.09
C GLY A 176 10.14 2.25 -3.21
N GLU A 177 9.05 1.57 -2.89
CA GLU A 177 7.97 1.26 -3.85
C GLU A 177 7.36 2.53 -4.45
N LEU A 178 7.09 3.54 -3.63
CA LEU A 178 6.58 4.82 -4.10
C LEU A 178 7.56 5.54 -5.00
N GLN A 179 8.83 5.60 -4.62
CA GLN A 179 9.88 6.22 -5.42
C GLN A 179 10.02 5.54 -6.79
N ARG A 180 9.79 4.23 -6.85
CA ARG A 180 9.83 3.46 -8.10
C ARG A 180 8.71 3.87 -9.06
N ILE A 181 7.47 4.01 -8.56
CA ILE A 181 6.31 4.24 -9.41
C ILE A 181 6.07 5.71 -9.74
N LEU A 182 6.50 6.66 -8.89
CA LEU A 182 6.24 8.09 -9.08
C LEU A 182 6.73 8.62 -10.44
N PRO A 183 7.96 8.29 -10.92
CA PRO A 183 8.40 8.75 -12.23
C PRO A 183 7.57 8.20 -13.40
N LEU A 184 6.90 7.05 -13.20
CA LEU A 184 6.07 6.41 -14.22
C LEU A 184 4.71 7.09 -14.39
N ILE A 185 4.31 7.92 -13.43
CA ILE A 185 3.01 8.58 -13.38
C ILE A 185 3.08 9.99 -13.98
N GLY A 186 4.25 10.55 -14.02
CA GLY A 186 4.64 11.92 -14.43
C GLY A 186 4.04 12.58 -15.58
#